data_5927e3bd455df6c1554e46144e2d4bd8
#
_entry.id   5927e3bd455df6c1554e46144e2d4bd8
#
_cell.length_a   1.000
_cell.length_b   1.000
_cell.length_c   1.000
_cell.angle_alpha   90.00
_cell.angle_beta   90.00
_cell.angle_gamma   90.00
#
_symmetry.space_group_name_H-M   'P 1'
#
loop_
_entity.id
_entity.type
_entity.pdbx_description
1 polymer ?
#
loop_
_entity_poly.entity_id
_entity_poly.type
_entity_poly.pdbx_seq_one_letter_code
_entity_poly.pdbx_strand_id
1 'polypeptide(L)'
;MNLYKNIKKLVEYGIQTGLTPECERIYTTNLLLDLFHEDSYEEVEINPSELVLEEILKELLDEACQRGIIEDSITYRDLFDTKLMNCLMPRPAQIQERFWNAYAVSPEQATEFYYKFSQDSDYIRRYRIKKDLKWTVDTKYGTLDITINLSKPEKDPKAIAAARNTAAASYPKCQLCMENEGYAGRTNHPARENHRIIPITINDNAWGFQYSPYVYYNEHCIVFNGEHTPMKIERNAFIKLFDFVKQFPHYFLGSNADLPIVGGSILSHDHFQGGHYTFAMAKAPIIENFTVAGFEDVTAGIVKWPLSVIRLQCKDEKRIIDLADHILKAWRSYTDEDAFIFAETDGVPHNTITPIARKRGDLFEMDLTLRNNITTDEHPLGVYHPHTHLHHIKKENIGLIEVMGLAVLPARLKGELELLKDYILTGKDIRSNESIEKHADWVEEFLPKYENINASTIENILQQEVGKVFCEVLEDAGVYKCTEDGLNAFRRFLAIL
;
A
#
# COMPACT_ATOMS: atom_id res chain seq x y z
N MET A 1 10.35 -5.22 37.14
CA MET A 1 9.76 -5.98 35.99
C MET A 1 10.37 -7.38 36.06
N ASN A 2 9.63 -8.47 35.79
CA ASN A 2 10.19 -9.83 35.86
C ASN A 2 10.47 -10.33 34.44
N LEU A 3 11.73 -10.34 34.03
CA LEU A 3 12.20 -10.79 32.71
C LEU A 3 11.71 -12.21 32.39
N TYR A 4 11.87 -13.16 33.33
CA TYR A 4 11.51 -14.56 33.11
C TYR A 4 9.99 -14.75 32.88
N LYS A 5 9.16 -13.92 33.56
CA LYS A 5 7.73 -13.90 33.34
C LYS A 5 7.37 -13.49 31.90
N ASN A 6 8.06 -12.48 31.34
CA ASN A 6 7.79 -11.99 30.01
C ASN A 6 8.37 -12.94 28.93
N ILE A 7 9.53 -13.53 29.16
CA ILE A 7 10.05 -14.62 28.31
C ILE A 7 9.05 -15.77 28.26
N LYS A 8 8.53 -16.22 29.41
CA LYS A 8 7.53 -17.30 29.45
C LYS A 8 6.25 -16.93 28.72
N LYS A 9 5.76 -15.69 28.91
CA LYS A 9 4.57 -15.20 28.18
C LYS A 9 4.81 -15.21 26.66
N LEU A 10 5.97 -14.77 26.19
CA LEU A 10 6.30 -14.73 24.76
C LEU A 10 6.39 -16.14 24.16
N VAL A 11 7.03 -17.09 24.87
CA VAL A 11 7.08 -18.51 24.45
C VAL A 11 5.68 -19.11 24.40
N GLU A 12 4.84 -18.86 25.41
CA GLU A 12 3.46 -19.33 25.44
C GLU A 12 2.62 -18.76 24.31
N TYR A 13 2.80 -17.46 23.99
CA TYR A 13 2.21 -16.83 22.82
C TYR A 13 2.62 -17.56 21.54
N GLY A 14 3.90 -17.87 21.35
CA GLY A 14 4.40 -18.61 20.19
C GLY A 14 3.74 -19.99 20.04
N ILE A 15 3.53 -20.69 21.15
CA ILE A 15 2.87 -22.01 21.15
C ILE A 15 1.38 -21.88 20.83
N GLN A 16 0.65 -20.97 21.47
CA GLN A 16 -0.79 -20.76 21.23
C GLN A 16 -1.10 -20.33 19.80
N THR A 17 -0.23 -19.55 19.18
CA THR A 17 -0.39 -19.11 17.79
C THR A 17 0.12 -20.12 16.77
N GLY A 18 0.82 -21.17 17.21
CA GLY A 18 1.41 -22.19 16.35
C GLY A 18 2.64 -21.73 15.57
N LEU A 19 3.29 -20.64 16.02
CA LEU A 19 4.62 -20.23 15.56
C LEU A 19 5.69 -21.21 16.05
N THR A 20 5.60 -21.61 17.32
CA THR A 20 6.52 -22.54 17.99
C THR A 20 5.77 -23.80 18.37
N PRO A 21 6.22 -25.01 17.97
CA PRO A 21 5.64 -26.24 18.45
C PRO A 21 5.97 -26.47 19.94
N GLU A 22 5.09 -27.15 20.69
CA GLU A 22 5.28 -27.41 22.12
C GLU A 22 6.64 -28.07 22.45
N CYS A 23 7.12 -28.97 21.58
CA CYS A 23 8.41 -29.65 21.77
C CYS A 23 9.64 -28.74 21.68
N GLU A 24 9.47 -27.52 21.15
CA GLU A 24 10.55 -26.51 21.05
C GLU A 24 10.50 -25.47 22.19
N ARG A 25 9.63 -25.61 23.18
CA ARG A 25 9.48 -24.69 24.33
C ARG A 25 10.81 -24.35 24.99
N ILE A 26 11.60 -25.37 25.37
CA ILE A 26 12.89 -25.17 26.06
C ILE A 26 13.88 -24.48 25.12
N TYR A 27 13.96 -24.93 23.88
CA TYR A 27 14.86 -24.36 22.88
C TYR A 27 14.58 -22.86 22.67
N THR A 28 13.32 -22.50 22.47
CA THR A 28 12.88 -21.09 22.29
C THR A 28 13.16 -20.25 23.54
N THR A 29 12.92 -20.81 24.75
CA THR A 29 13.26 -20.13 26.00
C THR A 29 14.75 -19.81 26.06
N ASN A 30 15.62 -20.77 25.72
CA ASN A 30 17.07 -20.60 25.73
C ASN A 30 17.53 -19.54 24.71
N LEU A 31 16.94 -19.47 23.53
CA LEU A 31 17.23 -18.41 22.55
C LEU A 31 16.89 -17.01 23.11
N LEU A 32 15.77 -16.87 23.80
CA LEU A 32 15.37 -15.60 24.41
C LEU A 32 16.29 -15.22 25.57
N LEU A 33 16.71 -16.18 26.42
CA LEU A 33 17.69 -15.94 27.49
C LEU A 33 19.03 -15.45 26.93
N ASP A 34 19.52 -16.03 25.85
CA ASP A 34 20.76 -15.61 25.18
C ASP A 34 20.69 -14.15 24.71
N LEU A 35 19.56 -13.69 24.17
CA LEU A 35 19.36 -12.29 23.75
C LEU A 35 19.45 -11.30 24.92
N PHE A 36 19.15 -11.73 26.15
CA PHE A 36 19.24 -10.93 27.36
C PHE A 36 20.53 -11.18 28.16
N HIS A 37 21.42 -12.03 27.65
CA HIS A 37 22.69 -12.45 28.33
C HIS A 37 22.43 -13.07 29.69
N GLU A 38 21.38 -13.90 29.80
CA GLU A 38 21.00 -14.59 31.03
C GLU A 38 21.56 -16.01 31.06
N ASP A 39 22.30 -16.32 32.14
CA ASP A 39 22.87 -17.66 32.39
C ASP A 39 21.92 -18.57 33.20
N SER A 40 20.81 -18.05 33.69
CA SER A 40 19.86 -18.76 34.53
C SER A 40 18.42 -18.48 34.11
N TYR A 41 17.54 -19.36 34.54
CA TYR A 41 16.09 -19.21 34.35
C TYR A 41 15.35 -19.58 35.63
N GLU A 42 14.42 -18.73 36.04
CA GLU A 42 13.52 -19.00 37.15
C GLU A 42 12.11 -19.26 36.61
N GLU A 43 11.58 -20.42 36.97
CA GLU A 43 10.21 -20.78 36.58
C GLU A 43 9.18 -19.90 37.28
N VAL A 44 8.31 -19.24 36.54
CA VAL A 44 7.33 -18.29 37.04
C VAL A 44 5.93 -18.68 36.56
N GLU A 45 4.94 -18.59 37.39
CA GLU A 45 3.55 -18.78 36.97
C GLU A 45 3.05 -17.59 36.13
N ILE A 46 2.33 -17.90 35.06
CA ILE A 46 1.66 -16.92 34.19
C ILE A 46 0.19 -17.33 34.02
N ASN A 47 -0.64 -16.37 33.65
CA ASN A 47 -2.02 -16.65 33.19
C ASN A 47 -2.02 -16.73 31.65
N PRO A 48 -2.20 -17.91 31.05
CA PRO A 48 -2.19 -18.07 29.59
C PRO A 48 -3.33 -17.37 28.86
N SER A 49 -4.37 -16.91 29.56
CA SER A 49 -5.49 -16.15 28.94
C SER A 49 -5.21 -14.65 28.82
N GLU A 50 -4.10 -14.15 29.37
CA GLU A 50 -3.75 -12.73 29.41
C GLU A 50 -2.53 -12.41 28.52
N LEU A 51 -2.41 -13.06 27.37
CA LEU A 51 -1.28 -12.84 26.46
C LEU A 51 -1.62 -11.74 25.44
N VAL A 52 -1.10 -10.54 25.68
CA VAL A 52 -1.18 -9.41 24.76
C VAL A 52 0.22 -9.16 24.21
N LEU A 53 0.47 -9.50 22.95
CA LEU A 53 1.81 -9.45 22.34
C LEU A 53 2.46 -8.06 22.45
N GLU A 54 1.69 -6.99 22.18
CA GLU A 54 2.18 -5.60 22.27
C GLU A 54 2.74 -5.30 23.66
N GLU A 55 2.05 -5.71 24.75
CA GLU A 55 2.47 -5.50 26.13
C GLU A 55 3.70 -6.33 26.47
N ILE A 56 3.71 -7.61 26.04
CA ILE A 56 4.86 -8.50 26.26
C ILE A 56 6.12 -7.96 25.60
N LEU A 57 6.02 -7.58 24.30
CA LEU A 57 7.15 -7.00 23.58
C LEU A 57 7.59 -5.67 24.17
N LYS A 58 6.64 -4.80 24.55
CA LYS A 58 6.97 -3.52 25.21
C LYS A 58 7.77 -3.74 26.50
N GLU A 59 7.34 -4.65 27.38
CA GLU A 59 8.04 -4.94 28.63
C GLU A 59 9.45 -5.53 28.38
N LEU A 60 9.61 -6.42 27.39
CA LEU A 60 10.92 -6.96 27.00
C LEU A 60 11.84 -5.89 26.42
N LEU A 61 11.31 -4.99 25.58
CA LEU A 61 12.07 -3.88 25.02
C LEU A 61 12.50 -2.87 26.09
N ASP A 62 11.62 -2.56 27.05
CA ASP A 62 11.95 -1.68 28.18
C ASP A 62 13.07 -2.30 29.03
N GLU A 63 13.05 -3.61 29.26
CA GLU A 63 14.11 -4.34 29.97
C GLU A 63 15.43 -4.30 29.20
N ALA A 64 15.40 -4.49 27.87
CA ALA A 64 16.59 -4.41 27.02
C ALA A 64 17.23 -3.02 27.04
N CYS A 65 16.41 -1.95 27.03
CA CYS A 65 16.87 -0.58 27.16
C CYS A 65 17.51 -0.33 28.57
N GLN A 66 16.83 -0.78 29.63
CA GLN A 66 17.33 -0.60 31.01
C GLN A 66 18.68 -1.30 31.25
N ARG A 67 18.87 -2.45 30.60
CA ARG A 67 20.15 -3.21 30.66
C ARG A 67 21.24 -2.66 29.72
N GLY A 68 20.91 -1.68 28.89
CA GLY A 68 21.84 -1.14 27.89
C GLY A 68 22.15 -2.10 26.74
N ILE A 69 21.31 -3.10 26.50
CA ILE A 69 21.42 -4.02 25.35
C ILE A 69 21.11 -3.28 24.05
N ILE A 70 20.13 -2.36 24.08
CA ILE A 70 19.78 -1.50 22.97
C ILE A 70 19.65 -0.05 23.41
N GLU A 71 19.81 0.90 22.48
CA GLU A 71 19.47 2.31 22.70
C GLU A 71 17.94 2.49 22.72
N ASP A 72 17.45 3.39 23.57
CA ASP A 72 16.02 3.72 23.64
C ASP A 72 15.60 4.66 22.51
N SER A 73 15.40 4.09 21.35
CA SER A 73 14.81 4.76 20.19
C SER A 73 13.89 3.82 19.40
N ILE A 74 12.93 4.36 18.67
CA ILE A 74 11.99 3.57 17.85
C ILE A 74 12.75 2.63 16.91
N THR A 75 13.84 3.11 16.31
CA THR A 75 14.62 2.31 15.35
C THR A 75 15.23 1.08 16.02
N TYR A 76 15.94 1.25 17.15
CA TYR A 76 16.58 0.11 17.82
C TYR A 76 15.56 -0.82 18.48
N ARG A 77 14.46 -0.29 19.01
CA ARG A 77 13.32 -1.10 19.49
C ARG A 77 12.73 -1.95 18.36
N ASP A 78 12.51 -1.37 17.16
CA ASP A 78 12.00 -2.09 15.99
C ASP A 78 12.98 -3.15 15.45
N LEU A 79 14.29 -2.96 15.62
CA LEU A 79 15.29 -3.96 15.27
C LEU A 79 15.30 -5.11 16.29
N PHE A 80 15.13 -4.82 17.57
CA PHE A 80 15.23 -5.82 18.63
C PHE A 80 13.92 -6.63 18.78
N ASP A 81 12.75 -6.03 18.57
CA ASP A 81 11.50 -6.78 18.62
C ASP A 81 11.42 -7.87 17.55
N THR A 82 11.96 -7.60 16.34
CA THR A 82 12.05 -8.65 15.32
C THR A 82 13.01 -9.78 15.68
N LYS A 83 14.07 -9.51 16.45
CA LYS A 83 14.95 -10.55 17.02
C LYS A 83 14.23 -11.40 18.05
N LEU A 84 13.46 -10.77 18.95
CA LEU A 84 12.63 -11.48 19.92
C LEU A 84 11.64 -12.40 19.22
N MET A 85 10.94 -11.87 18.23
CA MET A 85 9.98 -12.67 17.44
C MET A 85 10.66 -13.77 16.63
N ASN A 86 11.89 -13.55 16.14
CA ASN A 86 12.63 -14.57 15.39
C ASN A 86 12.90 -15.84 16.20
N CYS A 87 13.02 -15.74 17.53
CA CYS A 87 13.17 -16.91 18.40
C CYS A 87 11.96 -17.87 18.34
N LEU A 88 10.78 -17.34 17.96
CA LEU A 88 9.54 -18.13 17.84
C LEU A 88 9.30 -18.65 16.42
N MET A 89 10.05 -18.14 15.44
CA MET A 89 9.69 -18.31 14.04
C MET A 89 10.02 -19.69 13.46
N PRO A 90 9.05 -20.32 12.76
CA PRO A 90 9.34 -21.49 11.94
C PRO A 90 10.33 -21.12 10.81
N ARG A 91 11.08 -22.12 10.35
CA ARG A 91 11.96 -21.93 9.17
C ARG A 91 11.15 -21.68 7.90
N PRO A 92 11.73 -20.96 6.90
CA PRO A 92 11.03 -20.68 5.63
C PRO A 92 10.42 -21.92 4.99
N ALA A 93 11.15 -23.04 4.91
CA ALA A 93 10.65 -24.27 4.32
C ALA A 93 9.37 -24.80 4.99
N GLN A 94 9.25 -24.68 6.31
CA GLN A 94 8.05 -25.13 7.05
C GLN A 94 6.83 -24.28 6.72
N ILE A 95 7.02 -22.96 6.55
CA ILE A 95 5.91 -22.05 6.17
C ILE A 95 5.51 -22.28 4.72
N GLN A 96 6.47 -22.49 3.83
CA GLN A 96 6.20 -22.81 2.43
C GLN A 96 5.42 -24.14 2.31
N GLU A 97 5.83 -25.17 3.03
CA GLU A 97 5.12 -26.47 3.06
C GLU A 97 3.68 -26.29 3.57
N ARG A 98 3.47 -25.58 4.68
CA ARG A 98 2.14 -25.32 5.24
C ARG A 98 1.27 -24.51 4.28
N PHE A 99 1.84 -23.52 3.61
CA PHE A 99 1.15 -22.71 2.60
C PHE A 99 0.67 -23.57 1.42
N TRP A 100 1.56 -24.39 0.84
CA TRP A 100 1.22 -25.20 -0.33
C TRP A 100 0.29 -26.38 0.01
N ASN A 101 0.36 -26.91 1.23
CA ASN A 101 -0.62 -27.87 1.73
C ASN A 101 -2.01 -27.26 1.87
N ALA A 102 -2.11 -26.03 2.36
CA ALA A 102 -3.38 -25.29 2.42
C ALA A 102 -3.88 -24.92 1.01
N TYR A 103 -2.97 -24.55 0.09
CA TYR A 103 -3.29 -24.24 -1.30
C TYR A 103 -3.86 -25.46 -2.05
N ALA A 104 -3.39 -26.66 -1.73
CA ALA A 104 -3.95 -27.89 -2.31
C ALA A 104 -5.43 -28.13 -1.92
N VAL A 105 -5.91 -27.49 -0.85
CA VAL A 105 -7.34 -27.46 -0.48
C VAL A 105 -8.06 -26.32 -1.20
N SER A 106 -7.58 -25.10 -1.04
CA SER A 106 -8.01 -23.94 -1.84
C SER A 106 -7.01 -22.78 -1.74
N PRO A 107 -6.93 -21.91 -2.77
CA PRO A 107 -6.13 -20.67 -2.71
C PRO A 107 -6.49 -19.77 -1.52
N GLU A 108 -7.78 -19.69 -1.16
CA GLU A 108 -8.28 -18.88 -0.05
C GLU A 108 -7.73 -19.38 1.29
N GLN A 109 -7.70 -20.70 1.52
CA GLN A 109 -7.13 -21.28 2.74
C GLN A 109 -5.63 -21.00 2.87
N ALA A 110 -4.90 -21.02 1.76
CA ALA A 110 -3.48 -20.69 1.76
C ALA A 110 -3.23 -19.23 2.12
N THR A 111 -3.99 -18.30 1.52
CA THR A 111 -3.84 -16.87 1.79
C THR A 111 -4.31 -16.50 3.20
N GLU A 112 -5.40 -17.11 3.70
CA GLU A 112 -5.87 -16.95 5.08
C GLU A 112 -4.82 -17.42 6.10
N PHE A 113 -4.26 -18.63 5.88
CA PHE A 113 -3.16 -19.14 6.71
C PHE A 113 -1.98 -18.17 6.74
N TYR A 114 -1.53 -17.72 5.57
CA TYR A 114 -0.33 -16.88 5.46
C TYR A 114 -0.56 -15.45 5.98
N TYR A 115 -1.77 -14.92 5.82
CA TYR A 115 -2.15 -13.62 6.38
C TYR A 115 -2.16 -13.66 7.91
N LYS A 116 -2.81 -14.71 8.48
CA LYS A 116 -2.79 -14.95 9.92
C LYS A 116 -1.37 -15.13 10.47
N PHE A 117 -0.54 -15.93 9.79
CA PHE A 117 0.86 -16.09 10.14
C PHE A 117 1.63 -14.76 10.15
N SER A 118 1.42 -13.91 9.14
CA SER A 118 2.05 -12.59 9.05
C SER A 118 1.61 -11.64 10.18
N GLN A 119 0.41 -11.82 10.71
CA GLN A 119 -0.08 -11.10 11.88
C GLN A 119 0.47 -11.66 13.19
N ASP A 120 0.49 -12.97 13.35
CA ASP A 120 0.94 -13.63 14.58
C ASP A 120 2.46 -13.50 14.77
N SER A 121 3.22 -13.43 13.68
CA SER A 121 4.66 -13.18 13.70
C SER A 121 5.05 -11.71 13.99
N ASP A 122 4.07 -10.83 14.21
CA ASP A 122 4.26 -9.38 14.35
C ASP A 122 4.94 -8.71 13.14
N TYR A 123 5.00 -9.38 12.00
CA TYR A 123 5.38 -8.74 10.76
C TYR A 123 4.34 -7.68 10.36
N ILE A 124 3.04 -8.02 10.50
CA ILE A 124 1.92 -7.08 10.47
C ILE A 124 1.60 -6.66 11.89
N ARG A 125 2.05 -5.48 12.28
CA ARG A 125 1.87 -4.92 13.63
C ARG A 125 0.46 -4.40 13.83
N ARG A 126 -0.48 -5.29 14.17
CA ARG A 126 -1.92 -5.00 14.32
C ARG A 126 -2.21 -3.80 15.21
N TYR A 127 -1.48 -3.65 16.31
CA TYR A 127 -1.63 -2.55 17.27
C TYR A 127 -1.21 -1.18 16.70
N ARG A 128 -0.27 -1.14 15.72
CA ARG A 128 0.06 0.10 15.00
C ARG A 128 -1.04 0.45 14.00
N ILE A 129 -1.52 -0.54 13.23
CA ILE A 129 -2.56 -0.36 12.22
C ILE A 129 -3.89 0.09 12.84
N LYS A 130 -4.22 -0.35 14.07
CA LYS A 130 -5.40 0.11 14.81
C LYS A 130 -5.40 1.61 15.13
N LYS A 131 -4.25 2.28 15.05
CA LYS A 131 -4.14 3.73 15.25
C LYS A 131 -4.49 4.53 14.01
N ASP A 132 -4.49 3.91 12.82
CA ASP A 132 -4.87 4.57 11.57
C ASP A 132 -6.31 5.09 11.67
N LEU A 133 -6.53 6.31 11.20
CA LEU A 133 -7.86 6.86 11.09
C LEU A 133 -8.44 6.47 9.73
N LYS A 134 -9.64 5.87 9.73
CA LYS A 134 -10.28 5.36 8.52
C LYS A 134 -11.75 5.78 8.49
N TRP A 135 -12.20 6.31 7.35
CA TRP A 135 -13.61 6.62 7.09
C TRP A 135 -13.89 6.54 5.60
N THR A 136 -15.15 6.70 5.22
CA THR A 136 -15.59 6.70 3.83
C THR A 136 -16.31 7.99 3.49
N VAL A 137 -16.23 8.40 2.21
CA VAL A 137 -16.92 9.59 1.70
C VAL A 137 -17.62 9.25 0.40
N ASP A 138 -18.92 9.54 0.32
CA ASP A 138 -19.71 9.36 -0.89
C ASP A 138 -19.45 10.51 -1.87
N THR A 139 -19.18 10.15 -3.12
CA THR A 139 -18.92 11.09 -4.22
C THR A 139 -19.78 10.74 -5.44
N LYS A 140 -19.77 11.60 -6.46
CA LYS A 140 -20.43 11.34 -7.75
C LYS A 140 -19.86 10.12 -8.50
N TYR A 141 -18.69 9.62 -8.07
CA TYR A 141 -18.01 8.46 -8.64
C TYR A 141 -18.17 7.17 -7.83
N GLY A 142 -18.75 7.27 -6.65
CA GLY A 142 -18.89 6.19 -5.67
C GLY A 142 -18.28 6.55 -4.32
N THR A 143 -18.28 5.60 -3.41
CA THR A 143 -17.78 5.76 -2.05
C THR A 143 -16.26 5.60 -2.03
N LEU A 144 -15.51 6.66 -1.72
CA LEU A 144 -14.06 6.64 -1.57
C LEU A 144 -13.68 6.23 -0.14
N ASP A 145 -12.60 5.47 -0.02
CA ASP A 145 -11.97 5.12 1.26
C ASP A 145 -10.89 6.16 1.60
N ILE A 146 -10.92 6.69 2.82
CA ILE A 146 -9.94 7.68 3.29
C ILE A 146 -9.20 7.10 4.50
N THR A 147 -7.87 7.14 4.46
CA THR A 147 -7.02 6.68 5.55
C THR A 147 -5.95 7.71 5.87
N ILE A 148 -5.86 8.16 7.13
CA ILE A 148 -4.66 8.82 7.66
C ILE A 148 -3.79 7.72 8.24
N ASN A 149 -2.65 7.46 7.60
CA ASN A 149 -1.77 6.38 7.98
C ASN A 149 -0.86 6.81 9.14
N LEU A 150 -1.06 6.19 10.31
CA LEU A 150 -0.26 6.38 11.52
C LEU A 150 0.65 5.17 11.82
N SER A 151 0.48 4.09 11.07
CA SER A 151 1.22 2.83 11.27
C SER A 151 2.63 2.88 10.68
N LYS A 152 2.86 3.73 9.68
CA LYS A 152 4.20 3.97 9.13
C LYS A 152 4.97 4.91 10.06
N PRO A 153 6.04 4.45 10.73
CA PRO A 153 6.78 5.32 11.63
C PRO A 153 7.38 6.50 10.86
N GLU A 154 7.14 7.70 11.36
CA GLU A 154 7.87 8.88 10.92
C GLU A 154 9.33 8.70 11.30
N LYS A 155 10.23 8.98 10.36
CA LYS A 155 11.67 8.87 10.64
C LYS A 155 12.06 9.94 11.65
N ASP A 156 12.51 9.52 12.82
CA ASP A 156 13.12 10.43 13.81
C ASP A 156 14.27 11.22 13.16
N PRO A 157 14.35 12.55 13.31
CA PRO A 157 15.45 13.38 12.82
C PRO A 157 16.84 12.83 13.22
N LYS A 158 16.98 12.26 14.42
CA LYS A 158 18.22 11.60 14.86
C LYS A 158 18.52 10.33 14.07
N ALA A 159 17.48 9.52 13.78
CA ALA A 159 17.59 8.33 12.94
C ALA A 159 17.95 8.68 11.49
N ILE A 160 17.42 9.79 10.96
CA ILE A 160 17.77 10.31 9.63
C ILE A 160 19.26 10.72 9.61
N ALA A 161 19.73 11.42 10.64
CA ALA A 161 21.12 11.85 10.75
C ALA A 161 22.06 10.64 10.88
N ALA A 162 21.73 9.66 11.72
CA ALA A 162 22.48 8.42 11.86
C ALA A 162 22.53 7.61 10.55
N ALA A 163 21.40 7.53 9.83
CA ALA A 163 21.31 6.84 8.54
C ALA A 163 22.20 7.48 7.45
N ARG A 164 22.36 8.82 7.47
CA ARG A 164 23.28 9.53 6.53
C ARG A 164 24.74 9.16 6.74
N ASN A 165 25.12 8.84 7.97
CA ASN A 165 26.49 8.46 8.34
C ASN A 165 26.76 6.96 8.20
N THR A 166 25.73 6.16 7.88
CA THR A 166 25.88 4.71 7.68
C THR A 166 26.36 4.44 6.26
N ALA A 167 27.42 3.66 6.11
CA ALA A 167 27.93 3.25 4.80
C ALA A 167 26.81 2.60 3.95
N ALA A 168 26.76 2.94 2.67
CA ALA A 168 25.80 2.35 1.75
C ALA A 168 26.08 0.84 1.63
N ALA A 169 25.22 0.01 2.23
CA ALA A 169 25.28 -1.43 2.07
C ALA A 169 24.44 -1.84 0.86
N SER A 170 25.01 -2.71 0.03
CA SER A 170 24.36 -3.23 -1.18
C SER A 170 23.51 -4.47 -0.94
N TYR A 171 23.32 -4.89 0.31
CA TYR A 171 22.58 -6.09 0.70
C TYR A 171 21.66 -5.83 1.90
N PRO A 172 20.34 -6.10 1.76
CA PRO A 172 19.62 -6.27 0.49
C PRO A 172 19.67 -5.01 -0.39
N LYS A 173 19.53 -5.14 -1.72
CA LYS A 173 19.55 -4.00 -2.65
C LYS A 173 18.38 -3.04 -2.45
N CYS A 174 17.18 -3.59 -2.18
CA CYS A 174 15.99 -2.83 -1.82
C CYS A 174 15.06 -3.63 -0.89
N GLN A 175 13.96 -3.00 -0.46
CA GLN A 175 13.00 -3.62 0.48
C GLN A 175 12.16 -4.75 -0.13
N LEU A 176 12.22 -4.98 -1.45
CA LEU A 176 11.49 -6.02 -2.16
C LEU A 176 12.38 -7.20 -2.58
N CYS A 177 13.68 -7.18 -2.29
CA CYS A 177 14.56 -8.30 -2.62
C CYS A 177 14.29 -9.51 -1.71
N MET A 178 14.45 -10.73 -2.25
CA MET A 178 14.30 -11.99 -1.51
C MET A 178 15.22 -12.04 -0.28
N GLU A 179 16.36 -11.38 -0.34
CA GLU A 179 17.37 -11.29 0.73
C GLU A 179 16.85 -10.57 1.99
N ASN A 180 15.66 -9.98 1.95
CA ASN A 180 15.01 -9.44 3.15
C ASN A 180 14.50 -10.54 4.09
N GLU A 181 14.19 -11.75 3.59
CA GLU A 181 13.72 -12.83 4.46
C GLU A 181 14.76 -13.18 5.54
N GLY A 182 14.39 -13.02 6.80
CA GLY A 182 15.29 -13.28 7.92
C GLY A 182 16.40 -12.22 8.13
N TYR A 183 16.36 -11.08 7.42
CA TYR A 183 17.36 -10.04 7.53
C TYR A 183 17.22 -9.25 8.84
N ALA A 184 18.33 -9.13 9.61
CA ALA A 184 18.32 -8.47 10.92
C ALA A 184 18.04 -6.95 10.88
N GLY A 185 18.14 -6.35 9.70
CA GLY A 185 17.96 -4.92 9.57
C GLY A 185 19.19 -4.09 9.98
N ARG A 186 19.06 -2.79 9.86
CA ARG A 186 20.02 -1.77 10.28
C ARG A 186 19.31 -0.41 10.37
N THR A 187 19.96 0.61 10.87
CA THR A 187 19.34 1.94 11.08
C THR A 187 18.69 2.58 9.85
N ASN A 188 19.14 2.23 8.65
CA ASN A 188 18.56 2.71 7.39
C ASN A 188 17.86 1.63 6.57
N HIS A 189 17.68 0.42 7.08
CA HIS A 189 16.94 -0.67 6.43
C HIS A 189 16.18 -1.50 7.47
N PRO A 190 14.87 -1.74 7.28
CA PRO A 190 14.03 -2.41 8.29
C PRO A 190 14.48 -3.85 8.53
N ALA A 191 14.35 -4.31 9.79
CA ALA A 191 14.48 -5.70 10.13
C ALA A 191 13.33 -6.55 9.55
N ARG A 192 13.63 -7.79 9.19
CA ARG A 192 12.72 -8.77 8.59
C ARG A 192 12.95 -10.19 9.12
N GLU A 193 13.48 -10.32 10.35
CA GLU A 193 13.76 -11.62 10.96
C GLU A 193 12.48 -12.42 11.21
N ASN A 194 11.37 -11.71 11.46
CA ASN A 194 10.03 -12.26 11.65
C ASN A 194 9.19 -12.34 10.35
N HIS A 195 9.81 -12.17 9.21
CA HIS A 195 9.16 -12.22 7.89
C HIS A 195 9.51 -13.52 7.16
N ARG A 196 8.54 -14.10 6.45
CA ARG A 196 8.70 -15.23 5.54
C ARG A 196 8.06 -14.90 4.20
N ILE A 197 8.72 -15.30 3.12
CA ILE A 197 8.29 -15.06 1.74
C ILE A 197 7.79 -16.36 1.15
N ILE A 198 6.67 -16.33 0.44
CA ILE A 198 6.17 -17.50 -0.30
C ILE A 198 6.71 -17.41 -1.73
N PRO A 199 7.58 -18.34 -2.15
CA PRO A 199 7.99 -18.45 -3.54
C PRO A 199 6.80 -18.89 -4.39
N ILE A 200 6.56 -18.15 -5.48
CA ILE A 200 5.55 -18.47 -6.51
C ILE A 200 6.19 -18.40 -7.88
N THR A 201 5.53 -18.97 -8.87
CA THR A 201 5.97 -18.90 -10.27
C THR A 201 5.01 -17.97 -11.02
N ILE A 202 5.54 -16.96 -11.69
CA ILE A 202 4.79 -16.04 -12.54
C ILE A 202 5.44 -15.99 -13.92
N ASN A 203 4.70 -16.34 -14.96
CA ASN A 203 5.19 -16.38 -16.33
C ASN A 203 6.53 -17.14 -16.43
N ASP A 204 6.57 -18.37 -15.87
CA ASP A 204 7.70 -19.29 -15.82
C ASP A 204 8.96 -18.77 -15.11
N ASN A 205 8.87 -17.69 -14.36
CA ASN A 205 9.96 -17.11 -13.58
C ASN A 205 9.69 -17.19 -12.07
N ALA A 206 10.77 -17.14 -11.28
CA ALA A 206 10.69 -17.14 -9.82
C ALA A 206 10.26 -15.76 -9.31
N TRP A 207 9.19 -15.73 -8.50
CA TRP A 207 8.65 -14.55 -7.85
C TRP A 207 8.45 -14.78 -6.36
N GLY A 208 8.37 -13.70 -5.60
CA GLY A 208 8.01 -13.73 -4.19
C GLY A 208 6.61 -13.14 -3.97
N PHE A 209 5.86 -13.78 -3.08
CA PHE A 209 4.58 -13.29 -2.57
C PHE A 209 4.73 -12.98 -1.08
N GLN A 210 4.35 -11.75 -0.69
CA GLN A 210 4.36 -11.31 0.70
C GLN A 210 3.22 -10.33 0.97
N TYR A 211 2.79 -10.20 2.25
CA TYR A 211 1.91 -9.13 2.64
C TYR A 211 2.67 -7.83 2.90
N SER A 212 1.98 -6.71 2.74
CA SER A 212 2.49 -5.41 3.17
C SER A 212 2.34 -5.27 4.69
N PRO A 213 3.38 -4.87 5.42
CA PRO A 213 3.27 -4.67 6.86
C PRO A 213 2.37 -3.48 7.24
N TYR A 214 2.01 -2.61 6.28
CA TYR A 214 1.20 -1.41 6.53
C TYR A 214 -0.30 -1.64 6.35
N VAL A 215 -0.73 -2.71 5.66
CA VAL A 215 -2.12 -3.13 5.48
C VAL A 215 -3.08 -1.97 5.22
N TYR A 216 -2.91 -1.28 4.10
CA TYR A 216 -3.79 -0.17 3.72
C TYR A 216 -5.24 -0.64 3.50
N TYR A 217 -5.41 -1.89 3.05
CA TYR A 217 -6.68 -2.59 2.84
C TYR A 217 -6.52 -4.08 3.18
N ASN A 218 -7.63 -4.82 3.21
CA ASN A 218 -7.60 -6.23 3.60
C ASN A 218 -6.67 -7.07 2.72
N GLU A 219 -5.79 -7.83 3.36
CA GLU A 219 -4.83 -8.73 2.72
C GLU A 219 -3.94 -8.04 1.67
N HIS A 220 -3.60 -6.75 1.91
CA HIS A 220 -2.69 -6.01 1.03
C HIS A 220 -1.38 -6.76 0.84
N CYS A 221 -1.13 -7.23 -0.38
CA CYS A 221 0.05 -8.00 -0.73
C CYS A 221 0.92 -7.31 -1.77
N ILE A 222 2.16 -7.78 -1.83
CA ILE A 222 3.16 -7.39 -2.83
C ILE A 222 3.67 -8.68 -3.47
N VAL A 223 3.62 -8.71 -4.79
CA VAL A 223 4.16 -9.78 -5.63
C VAL A 223 5.34 -9.20 -6.41
N PHE A 224 6.53 -9.73 -6.21
CA PHE A 224 7.76 -9.12 -6.70
C PHE A 224 8.67 -10.12 -7.39
N ASN A 225 9.41 -9.65 -8.40
CA ASN A 225 10.33 -10.48 -9.15
C ASN A 225 11.45 -11.00 -8.23
N GLY A 226 11.80 -12.27 -8.36
CA GLY A 226 12.95 -12.86 -7.66
C GLY A 226 14.28 -12.21 -8.02
N GLU A 227 14.37 -11.59 -9.19
CA GLU A 227 15.53 -10.82 -9.64
C GLU A 227 15.28 -9.31 -9.49
N HIS A 228 16.29 -8.57 -9.03
CA HIS A 228 16.21 -7.11 -8.91
C HIS A 228 16.37 -6.45 -10.29
N THR A 229 15.28 -6.40 -11.04
CA THR A 229 15.19 -5.80 -12.39
C THR A 229 14.19 -4.64 -12.39
N PRO A 230 14.40 -3.58 -13.18
CA PRO A 230 13.47 -2.46 -13.27
C PRO A 230 12.09 -2.91 -13.77
N MET A 231 11.03 -2.30 -13.22
CA MET A 231 9.68 -2.51 -13.71
C MET A 231 9.46 -1.88 -15.09
N LYS A 232 8.62 -2.53 -15.90
CA LYS A 232 8.20 -2.03 -17.20
C LYS A 232 6.74 -2.37 -17.44
N ILE A 233 5.97 -1.41 -17.94
CA ILE A 233 4.61 -1.66 -18.41
C ILE A 233 4.69 -2.00 -19.89
N GLU A 234 4.50 -3.27 -20.18
CA GLU A 234 4.50 -3.87 -21.50
C GLU A 234 3.61 -5.12 -21.50
N ARG A 235 3.42 -5.78 -22.65
CA ARG A 235 2.59 -6.99 -22.77
C ARG A 235 2.88 -8.03 -21.68
N ASN A 236 4.15 -8.22 -21.31
CA ASN A 236 4.55 -9.16 -20.26
C ASN A 236 3.99 -8.78 -18.88
N ALA A 237 3.82 -7.49 -18.58
CA ALA A 237 3.18 -7.08 -17.33
C ALA A 237 1.73 -7.59 -17.26
N PHE A 238 0.96 -7.48 -18.34
CA PHE A 238 -0.41 -7.97 -18.41
C PHE A 238 -0.51 -9.49 -18.26
N ILE A 239 0.42 -10.24 -18.88
CA ILE A 239 0.54 -11.69 -18.72
C ILE A 239 0.77 -12.03 -17.24
N LYS A 240 1.74 -11.37 -16.60
CA LYS A 240 2.10 -11.61 -15.19
C LYS A 240 0.93 -11.32 -14.25
N LEU A 241 0.18 -10.25 -14.48
CA LEU A 241 -0.99 -9.89 -13.68
C LEU A 241 -2.06 -10.99 -13.74
N PHE A 242 -2.41 -11.48 -14.93
CA PHE A 242 -3.41 -12.55 -15.06
C PHE A 242 -2.89 -13.90 -14.61
N ASP A 243 -1.60 -14.18 -14.74
CA ASP A 243 -1.05 -15.44 -14.25
C ASP A 243 -1.18 -15.55 -12.72
N PHE A 244 -0.95 -14.45 -11.99
CA PHE A 244 -1.24 -14.39 -10.57
C PHE A 244 -2.73 -14.53 -10.26
N VAL A 245 -3.59 -13.80 -10.97
CA VAL A 245 -5.05 -13.83 -10.76
C VAL A 245 -5.64 -15.22 -11.03
N LYS A 246 -5.06 -16.02 -11.93
CA LYS A 246 -5.43 -17.43 -12.12
C LYS A 246 -5.07 -18.31 -10.93
N GLN A 247 -3.93 -18.05 -10.30
CA GLN A 247 -3.48 -18.78 -9.10
C GLN A 247 -4.29 -18.37 -7.86
N PHE A 248 -4.65 -17.07 -7.76
CA PHE A 248 -5.39 -16.50 -6.62
C PHE A 248 -6.62 -15.71 -7.11
N PRO A 249 -7.69 -16.40 -7.56
CA PRO A 249 -8.83 -15.76 -8.24
C PRO A 249 -9.68 -14.84 -7.36
N HIS A 250 -9.55 -14.93 -6.05
CA HIS A 250 -10.20 -14.07 -5.07
C HIS A 250 -9.43 -12.74 -4.85
N TYR A 251 -8.22 -12.59 -5.42
CA TYR A 251 -7.42 -11.39 -5.37
C TYR A 251 -7.54 -10.57 -6.66
N PHE A 252 -7.33 -9.26 -6.54
CA PHE A 252 -6.88 -8.43 -7.65
C PHE A 252 -5.36 -8.31 -7.61
N LEU A 253 -4.76 -7.95 -8.74
CA LEU A 253 -3.36 -7.55 -8.84
C LEU A 253 -3.22 -6.38 -9.81
N GLY A 254 -2.44 -5.35 -9.43
CA GLY A 254 -2.21 -4.18 -10.27
C GLY A 254 -0.75 -3.73 -10.21
N SER A 255 -0.34 -2.97 -11.19
CA SER A 255 0.98 -2.35 -11.27
C SER A 255 0.90 -0.85 -11.11
N ASN A 256 1.87 -0.26 -10.43
CA ASN A 256 2.12 1.17 -10.62
C ASN A 256 2.55 1.44 -12.06
N ALA A 257 2.43 2.68 -12.50
CA ALA A 257 3.02 3.13 -13.76
C ALA A 257 4.55 3.10 -13.69
N ASP A 258 5.21 2.91 -14.83
CA ASP A 258 6.67 2.76 -14.94
C ASP A 258 7.42 4.08 -15.21
N LEU A 259 6.74 5.21 -15.22
CA LEU A 259 7.32 6.54 -15.37
C LEU A 259 7.33 7.31 -14.04
N PRO A 260 8.31 8.20 -13.82
CA PRO A 260 8.33 9.11 -12.67
C PRO A 260 7.06 9.94 -12.57
N ILE A 261 6.78 10.51 -11.39
CA ILE A 261 5.62 11.37 -11.09
C ILE A 261 4.31 10.57 -11.00
N VAL A 262 4.01 9.72 -11.97
CA VAL A 262 2.78 8.90 -12.04
C VAL A 262 3.00 7.45 -11.61
N GLY A 263 4.25 7.07 -11.30
CA GLY A 263 4.65 5.74 -10.83
C GLY A 263 4.75 5.62 -9.32
N GLY A 264 5.04 4.41 -8.85
CA GLY A 264 5.33 4.11 -7.45
C GLY A 264 6.74 4.54 -7.02
N SER A 265 7.04 4.30 -5.73
CA SER A 265 8.32 4.70 -5.12
C SER A 265 9.51 3.79 -5.47
N ILE A 266 9.28 2.57 -5.96
CA ILE A 266 10.31 1.58 -6.27
C ILE A 266 10.17 1.15 -7.74
N LEU A 267 10.71 1.97 -8.65
CA LEU A 267 10.73 1.65 -10.09
C LEU A 267 11.86 0.69 -10.48
N SER A 268 12.87 0.56 -9.61
CA SER A 268 14.07 -0.26 -9.87
C SER A 268 13.88 -1.75 -9.66
N HIS A 269 12.74 -2.18 -9.10
CA HIS A 269 12.44 -3.58 -8.84
C HIS A 269 11.02 -3.92 -9.32
N ASP A 270 10.91 -4.83 -10.29
CA ASP A 270 9.63 -5.26 -10.89
C ASP A 270 8.73 -5.90 -9.83
N HIS A 271 7.56 -5.30 -9.59
CA HIS A 271 6.63 -5.72 -8.56
C HIS A 271 5.22 -5.24 -8.84
N PHE A 272 4.26 -5.93 -8.25
CA PHE A 272 2.83 -5.65 -8.29
C PHE A 272 2.27 -5.56 -6.88
N GLN A 273 1.12 -4.90 -6.73
CA GLN A 273 0.37 -4.84 -5.48
C GLN A 273 -1.02 -5.44 -5.71
N GLY A 274 -1.47 -6.21 -4.75
CA GLY A 274 -2.76 -6.89 -4.81
C GLY A 274 -3.36 -7.13 -3.44
N GLY A 275 -4.41 -7.94 -3.40
CA GLY A 275 -5.06 -8.33 -2.16
C GLY A 275 -6.53 -8.69 -2.34
N HIS A 276 -7.17 -9.05 -1.23
CA HIS A 276 -8.58 -9.40 -1.18
C HIS A 276 -9.41 -8.18 -0.79
N TYR A 277 -9.59 -7.25 -1.75
CA TYR A 277 -10.36 -6.02 -1.53
C TYR A 277 -11.05 -5.55 -2.81
N THR A 278 -12.23 -4.94 -2.67
CA THR A 278 -12.99 -4.39 -3.79
C THR A 278 -13.09 -2.88 -3.68
N PHE A 279 -12.24 -2.18 -4.40
CA PHE A 279 -12.17 -0.72 -4.42
C PHE A 279 -13.37 -0.08 -5.13
N ALA A 280 -13.56 1.22 -4.89
CA ALA A 280 -14.60 2.03 -5.52
C ALA A 280 -14.52 1.98 -7.06
N MET A 281 -13.32 2.08 -7.64
CA MET A 281 -13.11 1.99 -9.09
C MET A 281 -13.61 0.67 -9.66
N ALA A 282 -13.39 -0.45 -8.96
CA ALA A 282 -13.88 -1.76 -9.41
C ALA A 282 -15.42 -1.86 -9.44
N LYS A 283 -16.12 -1.09 -8.60
CA LYS A 283 -17.59 -1.01 -8.53
C LYS A 283 -18.18 0.00 -9.51
N ALA A 284 -17.36 0.94 -10.00
CA ALA A 284 -17.81 1.99 -10.90
C ALA A 284 -18.34 1.42 -12.23
N PRO A 285 -19.48 1.92 -12.76
CA PRO A 285 -20.06 1.42 -13.99
C PRO A 285 -19.31 1.92 -15.23
N ILE A 286 -19.45 1.18 -16.32
CA ILE A 286 -19.12 1.67 -17.67
C ILE A 286 -20.16 2.69 -18.09
N ILE A 287 -19.74 3.86 -18.56
CA ILE A 287 -20.62 4.93 -19.08
C ILE A 287 -20.78 4.90 -20.59
N GLU A 288 -19.78 4.35 -21.30
CA GLU A 288 -19.77 4.26 -22.75
C GLU A 288 -18.99 3.03 -23.18
N ASN A 289 -19.61 2.17 -24.00
CA ASN A 289 -18.93 1.03 -24.61
C ASN A 289 -18.40 1.42 -25.98
N PHE A 290 -17.29 0.80 -26.37
CA PHE A 290 -16.72 0.89 -27.71
C PHE A 290 -16.22 -0.47 -28.17
N THR A 291 -16.00 -0.62 -29.49
CA THR A 291 -15.52 -1.86 -30.08
C THR A 291 -14.23 -1.58 -30.85
N VAL A 292 -13.24 -2.44 -30.69
CA VAL A 292 -11.98 -2.39 -31.45
C VAL A 292 -12.00 -3.48 -32.51
N ALA A 293 -11.65 -3.14 -33.75
CA ALA A 293 -11.66 -4.09 -34.88
C ALA A 293 -10.72 -5.28 -34.58
N GLY A 294 -11.22 -6.50 -34.75
CA GLY A 294 -10.52 -7.75 -34.41
C GLY A 294 -10.61 -8.16 -32.94
N PHE A 295 -11.32 -7.38 -32.08
CA PHE A 295 -11.54 -7.65 -30.66
C PHE A 295 -13.03 -7.57 -30.27
N GLU A 296 -13.94 -7.92 -31.18
CA GLU A 296 -15.40 -7.85 -31.00
C GLU A 296 -15.91 -8.77 -29.87
N ASP A 297 -15.09 -9.75 -29.49
CA ASP A 297 -15.33 -10.68 -28.37
C ASP A 297 -14.93 -10.12 -26.99
N VAL A 298 -14.26 -8.97 -26.93
CA VAL A 298 -13.89 -8.29 -25.70
C VAL A 298 -14.83 -7.12 -25.45
N THR A 299 -15.52 -7.12 -24.31
CA THR A 299 -16.27 -5.93 -23.88
C THR A 299 -15.28 -4.87 -23.43
N ALA A 300 -15.33 -3.70 -24.08
CA ALA A 300 -14.48 -2.55 -23.75
C ALA A 300 -15.33 -1.31 -23.50
N GLY A 301 -14.97 -0.52 -22.50
CA GLY A 301 -15.71 0.69 -22.17
C GLY A 301 -15.00 1.67 -21.26
N ILE A 302 -15.45 2.92 -21.31
CA ILE A 302 -15.01 4.01 -20.40
C ILE A 302 -15.70 3.84 -19.06
N VAL A 303 -14.93 3.83 -17.97
CA VAL A 303 -15.45 3.73 -16.62
C VAL A 303 -15.84 5.11 -16.09
N LYS A 304 -16.96 5.22 -15.36
CA LYS A 304 -17.34 6.43 -14.62
C LYS A 304 -16.39 6.63 -13.43
N TRP A 305 -15.24 7.22 -13.69
CA TRP A 305 -14.18 7.41 -12.69
C TRP A 305 -13.49 8.77 -12.90
N PRO A 306 -12.93 9.42 -11.85
CA PRO A 306 -12.26 10.72 -12.02
C PRO A 306 -10.98 10.62 -12.86
N LEU A 307 -10.31 9.47 -12.86
CA LEU A 307 -9.21 9.20 -13.80
C LEU A 307 -9.73 8.55 -15.08
N SER A 308 -8.94 8.61 -16.13
CA SER A 308 -9.28 8.08 -17.46
C SER A 308 -9.06 6.56 -17.51
N VAL A 309 -10.12 5.78 -17.33
CA VAL A 309 -10.05 4.32 -17.21
C VAL A 309 -10.79 3.63 -18.34
N ILE A 310 -10.12 2.72 -19.02
CA ILE A 310 -10.70 1.75 -19.96
C ILE A 310 -10.83 0.41 -19.24
N ARG A 311 -12.05 -0.15 -19.20
CA ARG A 311 -12.30 -1.50 -18.66
C ARG A 311 -12.46 -2.49 -19.80
N LEU A 312 -11.73 -3.60 -19.71
CA LEU A 312 -11.77 -4.73 -20.63
C LEU A 312 -12.30 -5.96 -19.90
N GLN A 313 -13.23 -6.70 -20.51
CA GLN A 313 -13.80 -7.91 -19.94
C GLN A 313 -13.91 -9.00 -21.02
N CYS A 314 -13.45 -10.22 -20.73
CA CYS A 314 -13.58 -11.39 -21.59
C CYS A 314 -13.46 -12.68 -20.77
N LYS A 315 -13.95 -13.80 -21.28
CA LYS A 315 -13.69 -15.13 -20.70
C LYS A 315 -12.26 -15.62 -20.95
N ASP A 316 -11.65 -15.17 -22.03
CA ASP A 316 -10.28 -15.50 -22.41
C ASP A 316 -9.35 -14.33 -22.07
N GLU A 317 -8.47 -14.52 -21.07
CA GLU A 317 -7.50 -13.52 -20.64
C GLU A 317 -6.51 -13.13 -21.76
N LYS A 318 -6.22 -14.03 -22.70
CA LYS A 318 -5.31 -13.76 -23.81
C LYS A 318 -5.85 -12.65 -24.71
N ARG A 319 -7.16 -12.65 -24.95
CA ARG A 319 -7.82 -11.62 -25.74
C ARG A 319 -7.73 -10.25 -25.06
N ILE A 320 -7.88 -10.21 -23.73
CA ILE A 320 -7.68 -8.97 -22.95
C ILE A 320 -6.23 -8.51 -23.02
N ILE A 321 -5.26 -9.42 -22.88
CA ILE A 321 -3.83 -9.11 -22.95
C ILE A 321 -3.47 -8.51 -24.32
N ASP A 322 -3.98 -9.10 -25.41
CA ASP A 322 -3.68 -8.64 -26.76
C ASP A 322 -4.31 -7.26 -27.03
N LEU A 323 -5.54 -7.01 -26.57
CA LEU A 323 -6.18 -5.70 -26.68
C LEU A 323 -5.51 -4.66 -25.76
N ALA A 324 -5.13 -5.03 -24.54
CA ALA A 324 -4.41 -4.13 -23.61
C ALA A 324 -3.05 -3.71 -24.19
N ASP A 325 -2.33 -4.64 -24.82
CA ASP A 325 -1.05 -4.34 -25.50
C ASP A 325 -1.26 -3.42 -26.72
N HIS A 326 -2.33 -3.64 -27.47
CA HIS A 326 -2.72 -2.75 -28.58
C HIS A 326 -3.01 -1.33 -28.09
N ILE A 327 -3.82 -1.19 -27.03
CA ILE A 327 -4.14 0.09 -26.40
C ILE A 327 -2.88 0.77 -25.85
N LEU A 328 -2.02 0.02 -25.17
CA LEU A 328 -0.77 0.56 -24.60
C LEU A 328 0.15 1.12 -25.71
N LYS A 329 0.32 0.40 -26.80
CA LYS A 329 1.14 0.85 -27.94
C LYS A 329 0.58 2.09 -28.58
N ALA A 330 -0.73 2.14 -28.82
CA ALA A 330 -1.41 3.32 -29.32
C ALA A 330 -1.23 4.51 -28.35
N TRP A 331 -1.44 4.29 -27.05
CA TRP A 331 -1.29 5.33 -26.03
C TRP A 331 0.13 5.88 -25.92
N ARG A 332 1.16 5.01 -25.96
CA ARG A 332 2.57 5.40 -25.90
C ARG A 332 2.96 6.42 -26.96
N SER A 333 2.36 6.38 -28.14
CA SER A 333 2.65 7.27 -29.27
C SER A 333 1.58 8.35 -29.51
N TYR A 334 0.56 8.44 -28.66
CA TYR A 334 -0.57 9.34 -28.86
C TYR A 334 -0.27 10.76 -28.41
N THR A 335 -0.45 11.73 -29.31
CA THR A 335 -0.43 13.17 -29.04
C THR A 335 -1.77 13.77 -29.45
N ASP A 336 -2.35 14.59 -28.56
CA ASP A 336 -3.56 15.39 -28.80
C ASP A 336 -3.33 16.77 -28.15
N GLU A 337 -2.85 17.71 -28.96
CA GLU A 337 -2.49 19.07 -28.50
C GLU A 337 -3.70 19.80 -27.90
N ASP A 338 -4.91 19.60 -28.44
CA ASP A 338 -6.14 20.22 -27.96
C ASP A 338 -6.50 19.74 -26.53
N ALA A 339 -6.07 18.53 -26.16
CA ALA A 339 -6.25 17.97 -24.81
C ALA A 339 -4.99 18.10 -23.95
N PHE A 340 -3.96 18.81 -24.43
CA PHE A 340 -2.65 18.94 -23.80
C PHE A 340 -1.94 17.61 -23.53
N ILE A 341 -2.18 16.61 -24.39
CA ILE A 341 -1.55 15.28 -24.29
C ILE A 341 -0.38 15.22 -25.30
N PHE A 342 0.81 15.01 -24.79
CA PHE A 342 2.01 14.85 -25.59
C PHE A 342 2.63 13.48 -25.27
N ALA A 343 2.91 12.69 -26.31
CA ALA A 343 3.54 11.38 -26.16
C ALA A 343 4.96 11.50 -25.60
N GLU A 344 5.69 12.52 -26.02
CA GLU A 344 7.07 12.80 -25.58
C GLU A 344 7.41 14.30 -25.70
N THR A 345 8.44 14.71 -24.98
CA THR A 345 9.10 16.02 -25.13
C THR A 345 10.59 15.79 -25.16
N ASP A 346 11.27 16.25 -26.21
CA ASP A 346 12.71 16.08 -26.41
C ASP A 346 13.19 14.61 -26.31
N GLY A 347 12.36 13.67 -26.76
CA GLY A 347 12.60 12.23 -26.70
C GLY A 347 12.35 11.57 -25.33
N VAL A 348 11.83 12.31 -24.35
CA VAL A 348 11.42 11.77 -23.04
C VAL A 348 9.94 11.40 -23.08
N PRO A 349 9.58 10.12 -22.89
CA PRO A 349 8.19 9.66 -22.96
C PRO A 349 7.37 10.14 -21.78
N HIS A 350 6.07 10.43 -22.03
CA HIS A 350 5.11 10.88 -21.01
C HIS A 350 3.97 9.89 -20.78
N ASN A 351 3.54 9.17 -21.82
CA ASN A 351 2.38 8.29 -21.75
C ASN A 351 2.73 6.92 -21.18
N THR A 352 1.94 6.48 -20.22
CA THR A 352 2.00 5.14 -19.63
C THR A 352 0.62 4.71 -19.13
N ILE A 353 0.53 3.49 -18.56
CA ILE A 353 -0.72 2.93 -18.03
C ILE A 353 -0.47 2.38 -16.63
N THR A 354 -1.48 2.51 -15.75
CA THR A 354 -1.60 1.78 -14.48
C THR A 354 -2.62 0.66 -14.71
N PRO A 355 -2.19 -0.60 -14.92
CA PRO A 355 -3.09 -1.74 -15.18
C PRO A 355 -3.50 -2.43 -13.89
N ILE A 356 -4.77 -2.84 -13.78
CA ILE A 356 -5.32 -3.61 -12.66
C ILE A 356 -6.12 -4.79 -13.21
N ALA A 357 -5.72 -6.02 -12.85
CA ALA A 357 -6.38 -7.26 -13.26
C ALA A 357 -7.13 -7.90 -12.09
N ARG A 358 -8.27 -8.55 -12.39
CA ARG A 358 -9.04 -9.33 -11.43
C ARG A 358 -9.96 -10.33 -12.13
N LYS A 359 -10.55 -11.22 -11.37
CA LYS A 359 -11.60 -12.09 -11.81
C LYS A 359 -12.96 -11.57 -11.31
N ARG A 360 -13.98 -11.63 -12.16
CA ARG A 360 -15.36 -11.26 -11.84
C ARG A 360 -16.31 -12.36 -12.32
N GLY A 361 -16.61 -13.30 -11.44
CA GLY A 361 -17.30 -14.53 -11.83
C GLY A 361 -16.48 -15.32 -12.86
N ASP A 362 -17.07 -15.61 -14.01
CA ASP A 362 -16.40 -16.34 -15.11
C ASP A 362 -15.55 -15.45 -16.00
N LEU A 363 -15.62 -14.13 -15.84
CA LEU A 363 -14.87 -13.17 -16.65
C LEU A 363 -13.54 -12.80 -16.00
N PHE A 364 -12.53 -12.66 -16.84
CA PHE A 364 -11.36 -11.85 -16.52
C PHE A 364 -11.68 -10.39 -16.80
N GLU A 365 -11.15 -9.49 -15.99
CA GLU A 365 -11.34 -8.05 -16.10
C GLU A 365 -10.01 -7.33 -15.91
N MET A 366 -9.74 -6.35 -16.77
CA MET A 366 -8.59 -5.46 -16.63
C MET A 366 -9.03 -4.02 -16.77
N ASP A 367 -8.68 -3.19 -15.79
CA ASP A 367 -8.78 -1.75 -15.87
C ASP A 367 -7.43 -1.18 -16.31
N LEU A 368 -7.44 -0.37 -17.37
CA LEU A 368 -6.28 0.36 -17.88
C LEU A 368 -6.47 1.84 -17.57
N THR A 369 -5.79 2.35 -16.53
CA THR A 369 -5.80 3.78 -16.23
C THR A 369 -4.72 4.48 -17.03
N LEU A 370 -5.13 5.37 -17.95
CA LEU A 370 -4.22 6.16 -18.77
C LEU A 370 -3.51 7.20 -17.90
N ARG A 371 -2.19 7.30 -18.02
CA ARG A 371 -1.35 8.22 -17.25
C ARG A 371 -0.44 9.00 -18.20
N ASN A 372 -0.13 10.22 -17.78
CA ASN A 372 0.85 11.07 -18.46
C ASN A 372 1.61 11.89 -17.40
N ASN A 373 2.94 12.01 -17.53
CA ASN A 373 3.81 12.66 -16.54
C ASN A 373 4.39 14.00 -17.00
N ILE A 374 3.81 14.61 -18.02
CA ILE A 374 4.28 15.90 -18.52
C ILE A 374 4.27 16.96 -17.42
N THR A 375 5.30 17.80 -17.40
CA THR A 375 5.42 18.95 -16.49
C THR A 375 5.47 20.26 -17.28
N THR A 376 5.09 21.36 -16.64
CA THR A 376 5.23 22.73 -17.14
C THR A 376 5.78 23.61 -16.03
N ASP A 377 6.16 24.84 -16.34
CA ASP A 377 6.59 25.82 -15.32
C ASP A 377 5.47 26.11 -14.30
N GLU A 378 4.23 26.07 -14.74
CA GLU A 378 3.05 26.23 -13.86
C GLU A 378 2.80 24.96 -13.01
N HIS A 379 3.04 23.79 -13.55
CA HIS A 379 2.84 22.48 -12.91
C HIS A 379 4.16 21.66 -12.85
N PRO A 380 5.14 22.08 -12.04
CA PRO A 380 6.45 21.43 -11.99
C PRO A 380 6.42 20.01 -11.36
N LEU A 381 5.34 19.66 -10.66
CA LEU A 381 5.12 18.31 -10.11
C LEU A 381 4.31 17.42 -11.06
N GLY A 382 3.83 17.95 -12.18
CA GLY A 382 3.02 17.26 -13.20
C GLY A 382 1.72 18.00 -13.48
N VAL A 383 1.34 18.05 -14.77
CA VAL A 383 0.05 18.60 -15.21
C VAL A 383 -1.09 17.68 -14.74
N TYR A 384 -0.88 16.36 -14.79
CA TYR A 384 -1.83 15.33 -14.34
C TYR A 384 -1.43 14.80 -12.95
N HIS A 385 -1.36 15.73 -12.00
CA HIS A 385 -0.93 15.55 -10.62
C HIS A 385 -1.75 16.49 -9.74
N PRO A 386 -1.93 16.23 -8.43
CA PRO A 386 -2.62 17.17 -7.54
C PRO A 386 -2.04 18.59 -7.65
N HIS A 387 -2.89 19.56 -7.92
CA HIS A 387 -2.48 20.95 -8.07
C HIS A 387 -2.26 21.63 -6.71
N THR A 388 -1.56 22.77 -6.72
CA THR A 388 -1.02 23.44 -5.51
C THR A 388 -2.08 23.71 -4.43
N HIS A 389 -3.32 24.08 -4.82
CA HIS A 389 -4.40 24.37 -3.88
C HIS A 389 -4.84 23.14 -3.06
N LEU A 390 -4.57 21.90 -3.54
CA LEU A 390 -4.88 20.64 -2.86
C LEU A 390 -3.73 20.14 -1.97
N HIS A 391 -2.54 20.74 -2.07
CA HIS A 391 -1.32 20.24 -1.39
C HIS A 391 -1.40 20.32 0.14
N HIS A 392 -2.31 21.10 0.69
CA HIS A 392 -2.56 21.12 2.13
C HIS A 392 -3.08 19.76 2.65
N ILE A 393 -3.76 18.98 1.81
CA ILE A 393 -4.24 17.61 2.10
C ILE A 393 -3.35 16.56 1.45
N LYS A 394 -3.13 16.61 0.11
CA LYS A 394 -2.38 15.61 -0.63
C LYS A 394 -1.47 16.28 -1.67
N LYS A 395 -0.15 16.09 -1.48
CA LYS A 395 0.88 16.61 -2.37
C LYS A 395 1.63 15.51 -3.12
N GLU A 396 1.62 14.29 -2.55
CA GLU A 396 2.39 13.17 -3.05
C GLU A 396 1.78 12.61 -4.36
N ASN A 397 2.60 11.89 -5.12
CA ASN A 397 2.20 11.22 -6.35
C ASN A 397 1.00 10.29 -6.12
N ILE A 398 0.13 10.19 -7.12
CA ILE A 398 -1.03 9.30 -7.12
C ILE A 398 -0.62 7.94 -7.69
N GLY A 399 -0.40 6.99 -6.78
CA GLY A 399 -0.05 5.61 -7.09
C GLY A 399 -1.26 4.70 -7.28
N LEU A 400 -1.00 3.40 -7.45
CA LEU A 400 -2.01 2.38 -7.73
C LEU A 400 -3.19 2.40 -6.74
N ILE A 401 -2.92 2.53 -5.44
CA ILE A 401 -3.93 2.47 -4.38
C ILE A 401 -4.88 3.66 -4.47
N GLU A 402 -4.32 4.87 -4.62
CA GLU A 402 -5.10 6.08 -4.79
C GLU A 402 -5.91 6.07 -6.09
N VAL A 403 -5.31 5.59 -7.19
CA VAL A 403 -6.00 5.40 -8.48
C VAL A 403 -7.28 4.60 -8.32
N MET A 404 -7.27 3.57 -7.47
CA MET A 404 -8.42 2.71 -7.21
C MET A 404 -9.47 3.29 -6.25
N GLY A 405 -9.16 4.44 -5.60
CA GLY A 405 -10.12 5.17 -4.76
C GLY A 405 -9.89 5.06 -3.25
N LEU A 406 -8.69 4.70 -2.80
CA LEU A 406 -8.30 4.74 -1.39
C LEU A 406 -7.24 5.81 -1.17
N ALA A 407 -7.57 6.87 -0.47
CA ALA A 407 -6.63 7.90 -0.06
C ALA A 407 -5.69 7.38 1.04
N VAL A 408 -4.38 7.44 0.80
CA VAL A 408 -3.36 7.26 1.83
C VAL A 408 -2.80 8.63 2.17
N LEU A 409 -3.28 9.21 3.27
CA LEU A 409 -2.96 10.57 3.70
C LEU A 409 -1.86 10.58 4.77
N PRO A 410 -1.05 11.65 4.83
CA PRO A 410 0.07 11.75 5.76
C PRO A 410 -0.38 11.89 7.22
N ALA A 411 0.43 11.36 8.16
CA ALA A 411 0.15 11.34 9.60
C ALA A 411 -0.06 12.73 10.21
N ARG A 412 0.60 13.77 9.67
CA ARG A 412 0.44 15.17 10.12
C ARG A 412 -1.02 15.64 10.17
N LEU A 413 -1.84 15.16 9.24
CA LEU A 413 -3.25 15.58 9.13
C LEU A 413 -4.07 15.24 10.38
N LYS A 414 -3.70 14.23 11.17
CA LYS A 414 -4.40 13.95 12.43
C LYS A 414 -4.35 15.15 13.37
N GLY A 415 -3.15 15.64 13.67
CA GLY A 415 -2.99 16.81 14.55
C GLY A 415 -3.52 18.11 13.95
N GLU A 416 -3.33 18.31 12.63
CA GLU A 416 -3.82 19.46 11.92
C GLU A 416 -5.36 19.54 11.93
N LEU A 417 -6.08 18.44 11.71
CA LEU A 417 -7.54 18.39 11.77
C LEU A 417 -8.08 18.58 13.20
N GLU A 418 -7.40 18.05 14.22
CA GLU A 418 -7.73 18.29 15.63
C GLU A 418 -7.60 19.79 15.99
N LEU A 419 -6.53 20.45 15.54
CA LEU A 419 -6.35 21.90 15.71
C LEU A 419 -7.41 22.70 14.95
N LEU A 420 -7.70 22.37 13.69
CA LEU A 420 -8.75 23.03 12.92
C LEU A 420 -10.11 22.94 13.62
N LYS A 421 -10.45 21.76 14.15
CA LYS A 421 -11.67 21.56 14.94
C LYS A 421 -11.76 22.53 16.12
N ASP A 422 -10.68 22.68 16.91
CA ASP A 422 -10.64 23.62 18.04
C ASP A 422 -10.79 25.08 17.56
N TYR A 423 -10.05 25.47 16.52
CA TYR A 423 -10.06 26.85 16.01
C TYR A 423 -11.42 27.25 15.45
N ILE A 424 -12.06 26.36 14.68
CA ILE A 424 -13.41 26.61 14.12
C ILE A 424 -14.44 26.74 15.24
N LEU A 425 -14.43 25.81 16.23
CA LEU A 425 -15.40 25.84 17.32
C LEU A 425 -15.23 27.04 18.27
N THR A 426 -14.02 27.57 18.41
CA THR A 426 -13.71 28.68 19.30
C THR A 426 -13.64 30.03 18.57
N GLY A 427 -13.82 30.05 17.24
CA GLY A 427 -13.76 31.27 16.42
C GLY A 427 -12.37 31.92 16.38
N LYS A 428 -11.30 31.12 16.56
CA LYS A 428 -9.91 31.58 16.43
C LYS A 428 -9.53 31.74 14.96
N ASP A 429 -8.65 32.70 14.69
CA ASP A 429 -8.10 32.91 13.36
C ASP A 429 -7.12 31.76 12.98
N ILE A 430 -7.48 30.97 11.98
CA ILE A 430 -6.67 29.81 11.49
C ILE A 430 -5.31 30.28 10.96
N ARG A 431 -5.26 31.47 10.33
CA ARG A 431 -4.02 32.06 9.78
C ARG A 431 -3.02 32.46 10.87
N SER A 432 -3.47 32.58 12.13
CA SER A 432 -2.59 32.85 13.27
C SER A 432 -1.72 31.69 13.72
N ASN A 433 -1.95 30.45 13.18
CA ASN A 433 -1.22 29.25 13.57
C ASN A 433 -0.52 28.64 12.36
N GLU A 434 0.82 28.71 12.35
CA GLU A 434 1.70 28.24 11.26
C GLU A 434 1.47 26.77 10.88
N SER A 435 1.04 25.93 11.83
CA SER A 435 0.78 24.50 11.56
C SER A 435 -0.45 24.26 10.68
N ILE A 436 -1.45 25.17 10.71
CA ILE A 436 -2.73 24.98 10.04
C ILE A 436 -3.11 26.15 9.11
N GLU A 437 -2.31 27.21 9.01
CA GLU A 437 -2.58 28.36 8.13
C GLU A 437 -2.82 27.97 6.67
N LYS A 438 -2.13 26.93 6.20
CA LYS A 438 -2.28 26.36 4.85
C LYS A 438 -3.68 25.80 4.55
N HIS A 439 -4.51 25.59 5.56
CA HIS A 439 -5.89 25.14 5.42
C HIS A 439 -6.90 26.29 5.46
N ALA A 440 -6.47 27.53 5.70
CA ALA A 440 -7.37 28.65 5.96
C ALA A 440 -8.32 28.95 4.78
N ASP A 441 -7.78 29.04 3.55
CA ASP A 441 -8.58 29.31 2.35
C ASP A 441 -9.64 28.21 2.13
N TRP A 442 -9.25 26.95 2.29
CA TRP A 442 -10.15 25.80 2.19
C TRP A 442 -11.28 25.85 3.23
N VAL A 443 -10.96 26.19 4.51
CA VAL A 443 -11.97 26.30 5.57
C VAL A 443 -12.91 27.47 5.30
N GLU A 444 -12.39 28.62 4.86
CA GLU A 444 -13.19 29.79 4.49
C GLU A 444 -14.15 29.48 3.33
N GLU A 445 -13.76 28.61 2.40
CA GLU A 445 -14.59 28.21 1.27
C GLU A 445 -15.73 27.26 1.68
N PHE A 446 -15.47 26.25 2.49
CA PHE A 446 -16.49 25.25 2.81
C PHE A 446 -17.36 25.60 4.02
N LEU A 447 -16.82 26.30 5.03
CA LEU A 447 -17.50 26.55 6.29
C LEU A 447 -18.88 27.20 6.14
N PRO A 448 -19.07 28.22 5.25
CA PRO A 448 -20.38 28.84 5.02
C PRO A 448 -21.44 27.92 4.43
N LYS A 449 -21.06 26.76 3.91
CA LYS A 449 -21.97 25.76 3.31
C LYS A 449 -22.71 24.91 4.38
N TYR A 450 -22.29 25.04 5.66
CA TYR A 450 -22.84 24.29 6.78
C TYR A 450 -23.57 25.16 7.79
N GLU A 451 -24.82 24.83 8.08
CA GLU A 451 -25.65 25.59 9.02
C GLU A 451 -25.41 25.24 10.50
N ASN A 452 -25.07 23.95 10.78
CA ASN A 452 -24.94 23.43 12.13
C ASN A 452 -23.50 22.99 12.42
N ILE A 453 -22.67 23.93 12.88
CA ILE A 453 -21.27 23.67 13.24
C ILE A 453 -21.17 23.69 14.77
N ASN A 454 -20.91 22.50 15.35
CA ASN A 454 -20.75 22.34 16.79
C ASN A 454 -19.86 21.10 17.09
N ALA A 455 -19.58 20.85 18.35
CA ALA A 455 -18.68 19.77 18.78
C ALA A 455 -19.09 18.36 18.30
N SER A 456 -20.37 18.13 17.99
CA SER A 456 -20.87 16.82 17.54
C SER A 456 -20.84 16.67 16.02
N THR A 457 -20.75 17.76 15.25
CA THR A 457 -20.85 17.74 13.78
C THR A 457 -19.52 18.04 13.08
N ILE A 458 -18.64 18.82 13.70
CA ILE A 458 -17.42 19.35 13.06
C ILE A 458 -16.48 18.26 12.57
N GLU A 459 -16.32 17.15 13.30
CA GLU A 459 -15.45 16.05 12.88
C GLU A 459 -15.94 15.41 11.59
N ASN A 460 -17.24 15.11 11.49
CA ASN A 460 -17.82 14.56 10.26
C ASN A 460 -17.74 15.56 9.10
N ILE A 461 -17.93 16.87 9.36
CA ILE A 461 -17.76 17.92 8.34
C ILE A 461 -16.35 17.89 7.76
N LEU A 462 -15.33 17.92 8.63
CA LEU A 462 -13.93 17.89 8.18
C LEU A 462 -13.61 16.60 7.42
N GLN A 463 -14.11 15.46 7.88
CA GLN A 463 -13.95 14.18 7.18
C GLN A 463 -14.56 14.19 5.77
N GLN A 464 -15.77 14.73 5.62
CA GLN A 464 -16.44 14.87 4.33
C GLN A 464 -15.67 15.82 3.41
N GLU A 465 -15.21 16.95 3.92
CA GLU A 465 -14.47 17.94 3.13
C GLU A 465 -13.08 17.42 2.70
N VAL A 466 -12.36 16.68 3.56
CA VAL A 466 -11.12 15.98 3.18
C VAL A 466 -11.37 14.98 2.04
N GLY A 467 -12.49 14.24 2.07
CA GLY A 467 -12.85 13.32 1.01
C GLY A 467 -13.18 14.02 -0.31
N LYS A 468 -13.80 15.22 -0.27
CA LYS A 468 -14.04 16.04 -1.47
C LYS A 468 -12.72 16.52 -2.08
N VAL A 469 -11.79 17.01 -1.24
CA VAL A 469 -10.44 17.38 -1.70
C VAL A 469 -9.75 16.18 -2.37
N PHE A 470 -9.86 14.97 -1.79
CA PHE A 470 -9.28 13.79 -2.42
C PHE A 470 -9.97 13.43 -3.75
N CYS A 471 -11.27 13.66 -3.88
CA CYS A 471 -11.97 13.51 -5.16
C CYS A 471 -11.38 14.44 -6.23
N GLU A 472 -11.14 15.72 -5.90
CA GLU A 472 -10.49 16.70 -6.78
C GLU A 472 -9.04 16.32 -7.11
N VAL A 473 -8.29 15.77 -6.14
CA VAL A 473 -6.95 15.19 -6.36
C VAL A 473 -6.98 14.11 -7.46
N LEU A 474 -8.00 13.24 -7.47
CA LEU A 474 -8.15 12.24 -8.52
C LEU A 474 -8.58 12.85 -9.86
N GLU A 475 -9.41 13.90 -9.85
CA GLU A 475 -9.81 14.62 -11.07
C GLU A 475 -8.61 15.36 -11.69
N ASP A 476 -7.73 15.95 -10.87
CA ASP A 476 -6.48 16.55 -11.36
C ASP A 476 -5.54 15.52 -11.98
N ALA A 477 -5.46 14.32 -11.40
CA ALA A 477 -4.64 13.23 -11.92
C ALA A 477 -5.21 12.57 -13.18
N GLY A 478 -6.47 12.83 -13.55
CA GLY A 478 -7.12 12.33 -14.78
C GLY A 478 -6.61 13.03 -16.03
N VAL A 479 -6.20 12.26 -17.03
CA VAL A 479 -5.71 12.78 -18.32
C VAL A 479 -6.84 13.43 -19.10
N TYR A 480 -7.96 12.72 -19.26
CA TYR A 480 -9.19 13.28 -19.81
C TYR A 480 -10.09 13.73 -18.66
N LYS A 481 -10.39 15.02 -18.61
CA LYS A 481 -11.23 15.58 -17.53
C LYS A 481 -12.68 15.08 -17.66
N CYS A 482 -13.40 15.00 -16.54
CA CYS A 482 -14.77 14.53 -16.48
C CYS A 482 -15.77 15.62 -16.95
N THR A 483 -15.51 16.21 -18.11
CA THR A 483 -16.30 17.20 -18.82
C THR A 483 -16.71 16.67 -20.19
N GLU A 484 -17.63 17.33 -20.89
CA GLU A 484 -18.00 16.95 -22.27
C GLU A 484 -16.79 17.04 -23.22
N ASP A 485 -15.97 18.08 -23.09
CA ASP A 485 -14.76 18.25 -23.92
C ASP A 485 -13.72 17.17 -23.62
N GLY A 486 -13.52 16.83 -22.32
CA GLY A 486 -12.63 15.75 -21.92
C GLY A 486 -13.10 14.38 -22.44
N LEU A 487 -14.42 14.11 -22.41
CA LEU A 487 -14.98 12.88 -22.96
C LEU A 487 -14.84 12.83 -24.50
N ASN A 488 -15.02 13.96 -25.19
CA ASN A 488 -14.81 14.06 -26.62
C ASN A 488 -13.33 13.83 -26.99
N ALA A 489 -12.39 14.34 -26.19
CA ALA A 489 -10.97 14.05 -26.37
C ALA A 489 -10.67 12.55 -26.13
N PHE A 490 -11.27 11.94 -25.14
CA PHE A 490 -11.14 10.50 -24.92
C PHE A 490 -11.65 9.67 -26.11
N ARG A 491 -12.80 10.05 -26.67
CA ARG A 491 -13.35 9.40 -27.89
C ARG A 491 -12.41 9.54 -29.09
N ARG A 492 -11.68 10.68 -29.24
CA ARG A 492 -10.67 10.83 -30.31
C ARG A 492 -9.56 9.79 -30.18
N PHE A 493 -9.09 9.55 -28.95
CA PHE A 493 -8.11 8.48 -28.71
C PHE A 493 -8.70 7.10 -29.04
N LEU A 494 -9.91 6.80 -28.57
CA LEU A 494 -10.54 5.50 -28.82
C LEU A 494 -10.80 5.25 -30.31
N ALA A 495 -11.03 6.31 -31.10
CA ALA A 495 -11.29 6.21 -32.54
C ALA A 495 -10.07 5.79 -33.38
N ILE A 496 -8.87 5.79 -32.81
CA ILE A 496 -7.65 5.33 -33.49
C ILE A 496 -7.27 3.88 -33.15
N LEU A 497 -8.00 3.25 -32.24
CA LEU A 497 -7.81 1.85 -31.85
C LEU A 497 -8.47 0.92 -32.85
#